data_77af18e85ef948757d0e31ac4fa3451c
#
_entry.id   77af18e85ef948757d0e31ac4fa3451c
#
_cell.length_a   1.000
_cell.length_b   1.000
_cell.length_c   1.000
_cell.angle_alpha   90.00
_cell.angle_beta   90.00
_cell.angle_gamma   90.00
#
_symmetry.space_group_name_H-M   'P 1'
#
loop_
_entity.id
_entity.type
_entity.pdbx_description
1 polymer ?
#
loop_
_entity_poly.entity_id
_entity_poly.type
_entity_poly.pdbx_seq_one_letter_code
_entity_poly.pdbx_strand_id
1 'polypeptide(L)'
;MRGKCALLYHCCTMRVVYVLLLGEMSGMSFEIGLAQTVHPKDGDVVGMVKRYAEQARMYGVDLLVFPEALMTPFEKTPEEYRAIAEPVGGAFSQAIAEYAKRYGIWILYTMLEEAPEGKQPYNTAVLVDDKGKIQTTYRKTHLFDTDTIQESERITPGENLHIPTATPFGKIGIGICYDLRFPELARNAALEGCDVMIYTAAWLDGPRKADHWKSLLRARAIENEFFVVGLSRCDSGYLGRSLIVNPFGEVIEETGPIMDLVVATIDLEEVAEARAAMPVLDHVRNDLY
;
A
#
# COMPACT_ATOMS: atom_id res chain seq x y z
N MET A 1 -32.56 -48.79 23.33
CA MET A 1 -32.80 -47.42 22.85
C MET A 1 -32.08 -46.40 23.74
N ARG A 2 -30.74 -46.38 23.74
CA ARG A 2 -29.93 -45.38 24.47
C ARG A 2 -28.67 -45.11 23.62
N GLY A 3 -28.83 -44.34 22.56
CA GLY A 3 -27.64 -44.09 21.69
C GLY A 3 -27.78 -42.95 20.71
N LYS A 4 -28.88 -42.20 20.72
CA LYS A 4 -29.11 -41.09 19.76
C LYS A 4 -29.15 -39.70 20.37
N CYS A 5 -29.17 -39.56 21.73
CA CYS A 5 -29.24 -38.25 22.36
C CYS A 5 -27.87 -37.61 22.66
N ALA A 6 -26.82 -38.41 22.81
CA ALA A 6 -25.47 -37.91 23.12
C ALA A 6 -24.77 -37.26 21.93
N LEU A 7 -25.06 -37.74 20.69
CA LEU A 7 -24.43 -37.15 19.48
C LEU A 7 -25.02 -35.78 19.09
N LEU A 8 -26.29 -35.54 19.41
CA LEU A 8 -26.96 -34.27 19.14
C LEU A 8 -26.52 -33.14 20.10
N TYR A 9 -26.15 -33.49 21.33
CA TYR A 9 -25.65 -32.51 22.28
C TYR A 9 -24.21 -32.06 22.00
N HIS A 10 -23.38 -32.94 21.48
CA HIS A 10 -22.02 -32.60 21.09
C HIS A 10 -21.98 -31.74 19.81
N CYS A 11 -22.89 -31.97 18.87
CA CYS A 11 -23.02 -31.18 17.66
C CYS A 11 -23.56 -29.75 17.93
N CYS A 12 -24.44 -29.59 18.91
CA CYS A 12 -25.00 -28.30 19.31
C CYS A 12 -23.99 -27.43 20.06
N THR A 13 -23.15 -28.01 20.91
CA THR A 13 -22.08 -27.27 21.62
C THR A 13 -20.94 -26.85 20.67
N MET A 14 -20.57 -27.69 19.71
CA MET A 14 -19.56 -27.28 18.71
C MET A 14 -20.07 -26.18 17.77
N ARG A 15 -21.35 -26.20 17.38
CA ARG A 15 -21.91 -25.11 16.56
C ARG A 15 -22.03 -23.80 17.35
N VAL A 16 -22.35 -23.83 18.61
CA VAL A 16 -22.45 -22.64 19.47
C VAL A 16 -21.04 -22.06 19.73
N VAL A 17 -20.04 -22.90 19.95
CA VAL A 17 -18.64 -22.45 20.10
C VAL A 17 -18.07 -21.89 18.79
N TYR A 18 -18.41 -22.48 17.63
CA TYR A 18 -17.98 -21.96 16.34
C TYR A 18 -18.65 -20.62 15.97
N VAL A 19 -19.96 -20.49 16.28
CA VAL A 19 -20.72 -19.23 16.10
C VAL A 19 -20.24 -18.15 17.07
N LEU A 20 -19.86 -18.49 18.31
CA LEU A 20 -19.30 -17.53 19.26
C LEU A 20 -17.86 -17.09 18.86
N LEU A 21 -17.04 -18.01 18.34
CA LEU A 21 -15.72 -17.66 17.82
C LEU A 21 -15.80 -16.81 16.53
N LEU A 22 -16.74 -17.12 15.63
CA LEU A 22 -17.00 -16.30 14.44
C LEU A 22 -17.61 -14.93 14.81
N GLY A 23 -18.38 -14.84 15.89
CA GLY A 23 -18.97 -13.57 16.37
C GLY A 23 -17.96 -12.61 16.99
N GLU A 24 -16.82 -13.08 17.48
CA GLU A 24 -15.73 -12.24 18.00
C GLU A 24 -14.67 -11.90 16.93
N MET A 25 -14.65 -12.58 15.77
CA MET A 25 -13.71 -12.35 14.67
C MET A 25 -14.27 -11.45 13.56
N SER A 26 -15.53 -11.00 13.62
CA SER A 26 -16.15 -10.15 12.58
C SER A 26 -15.67 -8.69 12.57
N GLY A 27 -14.41 -8.43 12.98
CA GLY A 27 -13.83 -7.10 13.10
C GLY A 27 -12.49 -6.90 12.39
N MET A 28 -12.00 -7.84 11.59
CA MET A 28 -10.67 -7.76 10.97
C MET A 28 -10.69 -7.42 9.47
N SER A 29 -11.79 -6.95 8.92
CA SER A 29 -11.89 -6.47 7.54
C SER A 29 -11.99 -4.96 7.46
N PHE A 30 -11.49 -4.39 6.36
CA PHE A 30 -11.59 -2.96 6.07
C PHE A 30 -11.69 -2.69 4.56
N GLU A 31 -12.23 -1.53 4.21
CA GLU A 31 -12.35 -1.10 2.82
C GLU A 31 -11.15 -0.26 2.40
N ILE A 32 -10.39 -0.74 1.40
CA ILE A 32 -9.30 0.01 0.80
C ILE A 32 -9.75 0.65 -0.52
N GLY A 33 -9.43 1.93 -0.71
CA GLY A 33 -9.65 2.66 -1.95
C GLY A 33 -8.35 2.90 -2.72
N LEU A 34 -8.28 2.46 -3.97
CA LEU A 34 -7.15 2.68 -4.86
C LEU A 34 -7.47 3.83 -5.82
N ALA A 35 -6.90 5.00 -5.58
CA ALA A 35 -7.04 6.15 -6.46
C ALA A 35 -6.05 6.06 -7.63
N GLN A 36 -6.37 5.26 -8.66
CA GLN A 36 -5.57 5.20 -9.87
C GLN A 36 -5.74 6.50 -10.67
N THR A 37 -4.76 7.40 -10.59
CA THR A 37 -4.89 8.76 -11.08
C THR A 37 -3.95 9.09 -12.23
N VAL A 38 -4.28 10.15 -12.93
CA VAL A 38 -3.39 10.94 -13.81
C VAL A 38 -3.07 12.26 -13.11
N HIS A 39 -1.96 12.89 -13.45
CA HIS A 39 -1.66 14.22 -12.93
C HIS A 39 -2.68 15.24 -13.52
N PRO A 40 -3.31 16.08 -12.70
CA PRO A 40 -4.30 17.03 -13.18
C PRO A 40 -3.67 18.08 -14.11
N LYS A 41 -4.32 18.35 -15.27
CA LYS A 41 -3.81 19.26 -16.31
C LYS A 41 -3.65 20.70 -15.83
N ASP A 42 -4.46 21.11 -14.86
CA ASP A 42 -4.42 22.43 -14.23
C ASP A 42 -3.44 22.52 -13.07
N GLY A 43 -2.79 21.39 -12.71
CA GLY A 43 -1.85 21.29 -11.59
C GLY A 43 -2.52 21.26 -10.20
N ASP A 44 -3.88 21.27 -10.13
CA ASP A 44 -4.62 21.23 -8.85
C ASP A 44 -4.64 19.81 -8.24
N VAL A 45 -3.47 19.36 -7.77
CA VAL A 45 -3.31 18.07 -7.12
C VAL A 45 -4.10 18.01 -5.81
N VAL A 46 -4.06 19.09 -5.02
CA VAL A 46 -4.76 19.16 -3.71
C VAL A 46 -6.29 19.05 -3.91
N GLY A 47 -6.82 19.74 -4.91
CA GLY A 47 -8.24 19.61 -5.28
C GLY A 47 -8.58 18.23 -5.84
N MET A 48 -7.67 17.56 -6.54
CA MET A 48 -7.84 16.18 -6.96
C MET A 48 -7.93 15.24 -5.76
N VAL A 49 -7.00 15.34 -4.80
CA VAL A 49 -7.03 14.55 -3.56
C VAL A 49 -8.34 14.75 -2.82
N LYS A 50 -8.82 16.01 -2.71
CA LYS A 50 -10.13 16.31 -2.10
C LYS A 50 -11.26 15.53 -2.75
N ARG A 51 -11.34 15.55 -4.10
CA ARG A 51 -12.42 14.86 -4.85
C ARG A 51 -12.41 13.35 -4.60
N TYR A 52 -11.20 12.73 -4.61
CA TYR A 52 -11.08 11.30 -4.32
C TYR A 52 -11.41 10.98 -2.86
N ALA A 53 -10.99 11.81 -1.89
CA ALA A 53 -11.32 11.63 -0.49
C ALA A 53 -12.83 11.75 -0.22
N GLU A 54 -13.50 12.66 -0.91
CA GLU A 54 -14.96 12.80 -0.84
C GLU A 54 -15.68 11.56 -1.41
N GLN A 55 -15.24 11.06 -2.56
CA GLN A 55 -15.78 9.81 -3.15
C GLN A 55 -15.49 8.61 -2.27
N ALA A 56 -14.26 8.47 -1.76
CA ALA A 56 -13.86 7.40 -0.86
C ALA A 56 -14.77 7.33 0.37
N ARG A 57 -15.06 8.48 0.99
CA ARG A 57 -16.01 8.57 2.10
C ARG A 57 -17.41 8.08 1.72
N MET A 58 -17.89 8.40 0.54
CA MET A 58 -19.22 7.97 0.05
C MET A 58 -19.29 6.45 -0.14
N TYR A 59 -18.17 5.82 -0.48
CA TYR A 59 -18.08 4.38 -0.68
C TYR A 59 -17.65 3.61 0.59
N GLY A 60 -17.53 4.28 1.73
CA GLY A 60 -17.18 3.63 2.99
C GLY A 60 -15.71 3.23 3.12
N VAL A 61 -14.82 3.82 2.31
CA VAL A 61 -13.38 3.53 2.37
C VAL A 61 -12.79 3.95 3.71
N ASP A 62 -12.00 3.07 4.30
CA ASP A 62 -11.25 3.29 5.54
C ASP A 62 -9.83 3.83 5.25
N LEU A 63 -9.17 3.27 4.22
CA LEU A 63 -7.83 3.66 3.77
C LEU A 63 -7.83 3.98 2.27
N LEU A 64 -7.58 5.25 1.94
CA LEU A 64 -7.41 5.72 0.57
C LEU A 64 -5.92 5.79 0.22
N VAL A 65 -5.55 5.17 -0.90
CA VAL A 65 -4.15 5.12 -1.37
C VAL A 65 -4.01 5.90 -2.67
N PHE A 66 -2.98 6.74 -2.76
CA PHE A 66 -2.58 7.45 -3.98
C PHE A 66 -1.27 6.87 -4.55
N PRO A 67 -1.04 6.96 -5.87
CA PRO A 67 0.16 6.43 -6.50
C PRO A 67 1.41 7.27 -6.21
N GLU A 68 2.57 6.79 -6.64
CA GLU A 68 3.83 7.53 -6.64
C GLU A 68 3.76 8.80 -7.50
N ALA A 69 4.60 9.79 -7.19
CA ALA A 69 4.67 11.09 -7.83
C ALA A 69 3.34 11.86 -7.81
N LEU A 70 2.62 11.79 -6.68
CA LEU A 70 1.36 12.51 -6.53
C LEU A 70 1.57 14.02 -6.57
N MET A 71 2.57 14.54 -5.84
CA MET A 71 2.80 15.98 -5.69
C MET A 71 3.22 16.66 -7.00
N THR A 72 3.98 15.96 -7.84
CA THR A 72 4.47 16.47 -9.12
C THR A 72 4.85 15.35 -10.07
N PRO A 73 4.70 15.51 -11.40
CA PRO A 73 5.18 14.53 -12.35
C PRO A 73 6.72 14.46 -12.39
N PHE A 74 7.26 13.37 -12.98
CA PHE A 74 8.69 13.09 -13.01
C PHE A 74 9.49 13.88 -14.07
N GLU A 75 8.85 14.62 -14.99
CA GLU A 75 9.50 15.31 -16.11
C GLU A 75 10.03 16.70 -15.72
N LYS A 76 10.70 16.80 -14.56
CA LYS A 76 11.25 18.05 -14.04
C LYS A 76 12.77 17.97 -13.85
N THR A 77 13.42 19.14 -13.90
CA THR A 77 14.86 19.24 -13.61
C THR A 77 15.15 19.04 -12.12
N PRO A 78 16.40 18.72 -11.72
CA PRO A 78 16.79 18.65 -10.32
C PRO A 78 16.51 19.94 -9.54
N GLU A 79 16.67 21.12 -10.20
CA GLU A 79 16.38 22.42 -9.62
C GLU A 79 14.90 22.62 -9.34
N GLU A 80 14.03 22.22 -10.28
CA GLU A 80 12.58 22.27 -10.12
C GLU A 80 12.11 21.33 -9.00
N TYR A 81 12.72 20.14 -8.87
CA TYR A 81 12.43 19.22 -7.78
C TYR A 81 12.74 19.86 -6.43
N ARG A 82 13.94 20.48 -6.28
CA ARG A 82 14.30 21.18 -5.04
C ARG A 82 13.37 22.35 -4.73
N ALA A 83 12.92 23.08 -5.76
CA ALA A 83 12.02 24.22 -5.59
C ALA A 83 10.59 23.83 -5.17
N ILE A 84 10.14 22.61 -5.49
CA ILE A 84 8.81 22.09 -5.18
C ILE A 84 8.80 21.35 -3.84
N ALA A 85 9.94 20.75 -3.45
CA ALA A 85 10.03 19.95 -2.24
C ALA A 85 9.63 20.74 -0.99
N GLU A 86 8.88 20.09 -0.12
CA GLU A 86 8.42 20.64 1.17
C GLU A 86 8.84 19.72 2.32
N PRO A 87 8.99 20.25 3.54
CA PRO A 87 9.13 19.38 4.70
C PRO A 87 7.86 18.53 4.89
N VAL A 88 8.01 17.34 5.44
CA VAL A 88 6.86 16.56 5.90
C VAL A 88 6.12 17.37 6.97
N GLY A 89 4.82 17.59 6.78
CA GLY A 89 4.02 18.53 7.58
C GLY A 89 3.99 19.96 7.02
N GLY A 90 4.59 20.22 5.84
CA GLY A 90 4.44 21.44 5.07
C GLY A 90 3.03 21.63 4.48
N ALA A 91 2.86 22.62 3.63
CA ALA A 91 1.54 23.01 3.11
C ALA A 91 0.81 21.88 2.39
N PHE A 92 1.51 21.11 1.56
CA PHE A 92 0.95 19.96 0.85
C PHE A 92 0.44 18.90 1.83
N SER A 93 1.27 18.49 2.80
CA SER A 93 0.91 17.50 3.82
C SER A 93 -0.25 17.97 4.70
N GLN A 94 -0.27 19.26 5.09
CA GLN A 94 -1.35 19.83 5.90
C GLN A 94 -2.69 19.79 5.16
N ALA A 95 -2.71 20.11 3.86
CA ALA A 95 -3.91 20.05 3.07
C ALA A 95 -4.48 18.63 2.99
N ILE A 96 -3.63 17.61 2.80
CA ILE A 96 -4.07 16.21 2.77
C ILE A 96 -4.54 15.76 4.17
N ALA A 97 -3.84 16.14 5.24
CA ALA A 97 -4.22 15.85 6.61
C ALA A 97 -5.59 16.42 6.98
N GLU A 98 -5.90 17.64 6.51
CA GLU A 98 -7.23 18.23 6.69
C GLU A 98 -8.33 17.44 5.95
N TYR A 99 -8.05 16.86 4.78
CA TYR A 99 -9.02 16.00 4.09
C TYR A 99 -9.18 14.66 4.79
N ALA A 100 -8.09 14.02 5.24
CA ALA A 100 -8.14 12.80 6.04
C ALA A 100 -9.05 12.99 7.27
N LYS A 101 -8.83 14.07 8.01
CA LYS A 101 -9.64 14.44 9.17
C LYS A 101 -11.10 14.79 8.81
N ARG A 102 -11.31 15.59 7.77
CA ARG A 102 -12.65 16.02 7.33
C ARG A 102 -13.54 14.86 6.94
N TYR A 103 -12.98 13.90 6.22
CA TYR A 103 -13.72 12.76 5.69
C TYR A 103 -13.63 11.53 6.60
N GLY A 104 -12.81 11.57 7.68
CA GLY A 104 -12.65 10.49 8.63
C GLY A 104 -12.09 9.22 7.99
N ILE A 105 -11.08 9.36 7.12
CA ILE A 105 -10.42 8.28 6.39
C ILE A 105 -8.90 8.38 6.54
N TRP A 106 -8.22 7.24 6.52
CA TRP A 106 -6.76 7.22 6.41
C TRP A 106 -6.34 7.49 4.96
N ILE A 107 -5.22 8.16 4.78
CA ILE A 107 -4.68 8.46 3.44
C ILE A 107 -3.19 8.11 3.37
N LEU A 108 -2.82 7.28 2.39
CA LEU A 108 -1.43 7.03 2.00
C LEU A 108 -1.15 7.76 0.68
N TYR A 109 -0.14 8.61 0.67
CA TYR A 109 0.26 9.40 -0.50
C TYR A 109 1.78 9.55 -0.59
N THR A 110 2.28 10.07 -1.72
CA THR A 110 3.70 10.37 -1.91
C THR A 110 3.93 11.86 -2.16
N MET A 111 5.09 12.35 -1.73
CA MET A 111 5.52 13.73 -1.93
C MET A 111 7.03 13.83 -2.17
N LEU A 112 7.48 14.97 -2.66
CA LEU A 112 8.88 15.36 -2.60
C LEU A 112 9.15 15.98 -1.25
N GLU A 113 9.92 15.29 -0.41
CA GLU A 113 10.34 15.78 0.89
C GLU A 113 11.64 16.56 0.78
N GLU A 114 11.68 17.74 1.37
CA GLU A 114 12.90 18.56 1.47
C GLU A 114 14.02 17.78 2.16
N ALA A 115 15.21 17.86 1.58
CA ALA A 115 16.42 17.22 2.11
C ALA A 115 17.40 18.28 2.66
N PRO A 116 18.38 17.87 3.47
CA PRO A 116 19.43 18.78 3.93
C PRO A 116 20.14 19.49 2.77
N GLU A 117 20.67 20.67 3.05
CA GLU A 117 21.38 21.50 2.07
C GLU A 117 22.43 20.69 1.29
N GLY A 118 22.47 20.86 -0.02
CA GLY A 118 23.37 20.16 -0.93
C GLY A 118 22.89 18.77 -1.39
N LYS A 119 21.79 18.26 -0.88
CA LYS A 119 21.16 17.00 -1.33
C LYS A 119 19.95 17.27 -2.24
N GLN A 120 19.61 16.29 -3.07
CA GLN A 120 18.34 16.24 -3.77
C GLN A 120 17.22 15.85 -2.80
N PRO A 121 15.94 16.23 -3.05
CA PRO A 121 14.82 15.84 -2.22
C PRO A 121 14.64 14.33 -2.14
N TYR A 122 13.87 13.86 -1.17
CA TYR A 122 13.46 12.46 -1.09
C TYR A 122 12.11 12.24 -1.77
N ASN A 123 11.92 11.06 -2.34
CA ASN A 123 10.61 10.54 -2.73
C ASN A 123 10.02 9.82 -1.50
N THR A 124 9.07 10.46 -0.85
CA THR A 124 8.58 10.05 0.48
C THR A 124 7.10 9.68 0.44
N ALA A 125 6.78 8.48 0.89
CA ALA A 125 5.42 8.07 1.20
C ALA A 125 5.06 8.53 2.63
N VAL A 126 3.84 9.01 2.79
CA VAL A 126 3.31 9.54 4.06
C VAL A 126 1.95 8.89 4.34
N LEU A 127 1.80 8.30 5.52
CA LEU A 127 0.54 7.76 6.00
C LEU A 127 -0.06 8.68 7.06
N VAL A 128 -1.27 9.15 6.80
CA VAL A 128 -2.03 10.06 7.68
C VAL A 128 -3.29 9.34 8.18
N ASP A 129 -3.60 9.47 9.48
CA ASP A 129 -4.80 8.88 10.08
C ASP A 129 -6.06 9.74 9.86
N ASP A 130 -7.20 9.19 10.25
CA ASP A 130 -8.54 9.80 10.21
C ASP A 130 -8.69 11.06 11.10
N LYS A 131 -7.67 11.40 11.88
CA LYS A 131 -7.61 12.63 12.70
C LYS A 131 -6.68 13.67 12.09
N GLY A 132 -6.05 13.37 10.95
CA GLY A 132 -5.09 14.23 10.27
C GLY A 132 -3.69 14.18 10.87
N LYS A 133 -3.37 13.16 11.67
CA LYS A 133 -2.03 12.98 12.24
C LYS A 133 -1.19 12.09 11.33
N ILE A 134 0.02 12.52 11.01
CA ILE A 134 1.01 11.69 10.32
C ILE A 134 1.43 10.56 11.26
N GLN A 135 1.24 9.32 10.83
CA GLN A 135 1.55 8.12 11.59
C GLN A 135 2.95 7.60 11.26
N THR A 136 3.33 7.63 9.98
CA THR A 136 4.64 7.20 9.52
C THR A 136 5.01 7.84 8.19
N THR A 137 6.31 7.81 7.88
CA THR A 137 6.87 8.17 6.59
C THR A 137 7.85 7.11 6.12
N TYR A 138 7.99 6.96 4.81
CA TYR A 138 8.98 6.10 4.19
C TYR A 138 9.64 6.81 3.01
N ARG A 139 10.94 6.95 3.02
CA ARG A 139 11.75 7.46 1.91
C ARG A 139 12.17 6.31 1.03
N LYS A 140 11.88 6.40 -0.27
CA LYS A 140 12.26 5.37 -1.27
C LYS A 140 13.74 5.01 -1.17
N THR A 141 14.04 3.74 -0.97
CA THR A 141 15.42 3.27 -0.78
C THR A 141 16.08 2.84 -2.08
N HIS A 142 15.32 2.26 -3.02
CA HIS A 142 15.84 1.79 -4.29
C HIS A 142 15.44 2.73 -5.43
N LEU A 143 16.39 3.49 -5.93
CA LEU A 143 16.17 4.43 -7.02
C LEU A 143 16.25 3.73 -8.38
N PHE A 144 15.41 4.18 -9.33
CA PHE A 144 15.30 3.58 -10.65
C PHE A 144 16.32 4.21 -11.60
N ASP A 145 17.50 3.60 -11.64
CA ASP A 145 18.58 3.97 -12.55
C ASP A 145 18.72 2.92 -13.66
N THR A 146 18.66 3.37 -14.89
CA THR A 146 18.82 2.57 -16.12
C THR A 146 19.68 3.34 -17.11
N ASP A 147 19.92 2.77 -18.28
CA ASP A 147 20.68 3.46 -19.35
C ASP A 147 20.02 4.77 -19.82
N THR A 148 18.70 4.93 -19.61
CA THR A 148 17.92 6.06 -20.12
C THR A 148 17.27 6.92 -19.03
N ILE A 149 17.20 6.45 -17.80
CA ILE A 149 16.59 7.15 -16.66
C ILE A 149 17.55 7.05 -15.48
N GLN A 150 17.87 8.19 -14.90
CA GLN A 150 18.72 8.30 -13.72
C GLN A 150 17.92 9.02 -12.62
N GLU A 151 17.18 8.25 -11.80
CA GLU A 151 16.40 8.83 -10.68
C GLU A 151 17.34 9.44 -9.63
N SER A 152 18.52 8.85 -9.44
CA SER A 152 19.52 9.31 -8.48
C SER A 152 20.09 10.71 -8.76
N GLU A 153 19.95 11.24 -9.99
CA GLU A 153 20.30 12.62 -10.29
C GLU A 153 19.33 13.64 -9.65
N ARG A 154 18.12 13.22 -9.31
CA ARG A 154 16.99 14.08 -8.87
C ARG A 154 16.49 13.77 -7.47
N ILE A 155 16.75 12.55 -6.98
CA ILE A 155 16.22 12.02 -5.71
C ILE A 155 17.37 11.48 -4.88
N THR A 156 17.39 11.78 -3.59
CA THR A 156 18.28 11.16 -2.61
C THR A 156 17.63 9.85 -2.10
N PRO A 157 18.35 8.72 -2.07
CA PRO A 157 17.79 7.48 -1.52
C PRO A 157 17.56 7.57 -0.02
N GLY A 158 16.50 6.90 0.47
CA GLY A 158 16.30 6.64 1.88
C GLY A 158 17.38 5.71 2.44
N GLU A 159 17.64 5.83 3.73
CA GLU A 159 18.71 5.06 4.42
C GLU A 159 18.17 3.84 5.18
N ASN A 160 16.84 3.73 5.33
CA ASN A 160 16.19 2.68 6.11
C ASN A 160 15.01 2.07 5.39
N LEU A 161 14.82 0.76 5.54
CA LEU A 161 13.60 0.08 5.13
C LEU A 161 12.43 0.53 6.03
N HIS A 162 11.22 0.46 5.48
CA HIS A 162 10.01 0.76 6.25
C HIS A 162 9.73 -0.33 7.27
N ILE A 163 9.56 0.04 8.53
CA ILE A 163 9.04 -0.84 9.57
C ILE A 163 7.51 -0.75 9.53
N PRO A 164 6.79 -1.88 9.39
CA PRO A 164 5.34 -1.86 9.30
C PRO A 164 4.67 -1.13 10.46
N THR A 165 3.79 -0.21 10.12
CA THR A 165 3.11 0.67 11.07
C THR A 165 1.81 0.03 11.55
N ALA A 166 1.61 -0.05 12.86
CA ALA A 166 0.35 -0.52 13.43
C ALA A 166 -0.78 0.47 13.16
N THR A 167 -1.89 -0.03 12.64
CA THR A 167 -3.10 0.72 12.31
C THR A 167 -4.34 -0.04 12.81
N PRO A 168 -5.54 0.55 12.77
CA PRO A 168 -6.77 -0.21 13.01
C PRO A 168 -7.01 -1.36 12.02
N PHE A 169 -6.28 -1.38 10.90
CA PHE A 169 -6.39 -2.34 9.79
C PHE A 169 -5.23 -3.35 9.77
N GLY A 170 -4.62 -3.65 10.90
CA GLY A 170 -3.41 -4.45 10.99
C GLY A 170 -2.13 -3.63 10.79
N LYS A 171 -1.01 -4.31 10.59
CA LYS A 171 0.28 -3.66 10.31
C LYS A 171 0.46 -3.43 8.81
N ILE A 172 0.63 -2.17 8.43
CA ILE A 172 0.82 -1.76 7.04
C ILE A 172 2.29 -1.52 6.74
N GLY A 173 2.82 -2.25 5.77
CA GLY A 173 4.13 -2.04 5.15
C GLY A 173 4.01 -1.13 3.92
N ILE A 174 5.06 -0.35 3.63
CA ILE A 174 5.08 0.60 2.51
C ILE A 174 6.34 0.38 1.68
N GLY A 175 6.17 0.33 0.36
CA GLY A 175 7.24 0.39 -0.64
C GLY A 175 6.87 1.35 -1.76
N ILE A 176 7.86 1.85 -2.49
CA ILE A 176 7.65 2.80 -3.59
C ILE A 176 8.24 2.22 -4.88
N CYS A 177 7.36 1.90 -5.83
CA CYS A 177 7.65 1.57 -7.24
C CYS A 177 8.79 0.53 -7.40
N TYR A 178 10.01 0.98 -7.64
CA TYR A 178 11.16 0.12 -7.91
C TYR A 178 11.51 -0.81 -6.74
N ASP A 179 11.13 -0.43 -5.50
CA ASP A 179 11.26 -1.28 -4.30
C ASP A 179 10.60 -2.65 -4.47
N LEU A 180 9.53 -2.74 -5.30
CA LEU A 180 8.87 -4.01 -5.60
C LEU A 180 9.81 -5.08 -6.17
N ARG A 181 10.92 -4.67 -6.83
CA ARG A 181 11.87 -5.61 -7.40
C ARG A 181 12.82 -6.23 -6.38
N PHE A 182 12.83 -5.72 -5.17
CA PHE A 182 13.71 -6.15 -4.08
C PHE A 182 12.92 -6.96 -3.05
N PRO A 183 13.02 -8.31 -3.11
CA PRO A 183 12.28 -9.19 -2.20
C PRO A 183 12.64 -8.96 -0.73
N GLU A 184 13.84 -8.46 -0.47
CA GLU A 184 14.37 -8.21 0.87
C GLU A 184 13.49 -7.22 1.64
N LEU A 185 12.98 -6.18 0.98
CA LEU A 185 12.08 -5.20 1.60
C LEU A 185 10.78 -5.86 2.07
N ALA A 186 10.18 -6.68 1.22
CA ALA A 186 8.95 -7.40 1.53
C ALA A 186 9.18 -8.44 2.64
N ARG A 187 10.28 -9.21 2.55
CA ARG A 187 10.63 -10.20 3.57
C ARG A 187 10.88 -9.55 4.93
N ASN A 188 11.62 -8.44 4.97
CA ASN A 188 11.83 -7.69 6.20
C ASN A 188 10.50 -7.23 6.82
N ALA A 189 9.60 -6.67 6.00
CA ALA A 189 8.28 -6.27 6.47
C ALA A 189 7.48 -7.45 7.04
N ALA A 190 7.52 -8.63 6.39
CA ALA A 190 6.84 -9.83 6.87
C ALA A 190 7.37 -10.30 8.22
N LEU A 191 8.69 -10.31 8.41
CA LEU A 191 9.33 -10.69 9.68
C LEU A 191 8.99 -9.72 10.81
N GLU A 192 8.69 -8.46 10.50
CA GLU A 192 8.18 -7.44 11.43
C GLU A 192 6.65 -7.54 11.64
N GLY A 193 6.00 -8.56 11.06
CA GLY A 193 4.58 -8.88 11.22
C GLY A 193 3.65 -8.02 10.37
N CYS A 194 4.07 -7.63 9.18
CA CYS A 194 3.22 -6.94 8.19
C CYS A 194 2.01 -7.81 7.82
N ASP A 195 0.84 -7.19 7.73
CA ASP A 195 -0.39 -7.84 7.29
C ASP A 195 -0.80 -7.39 5.88
N VAL A 196 -0.50 -6.13 5.53
CA VAL A 196 -0.78 -5.54 4.21
C VAL A 196 0.42 -4.75 3.73
N MET A 197 1.03 -5.17 2.63
CA MET A 197 2.14 -4.47 1.99
C MET A 197 1.63 -3.64 0.81
N ILE A 198 1.84 -2.32 0.84
CA ILE A 198 1.36 -1.39 -0.18
C ILE A 198 2.54 -0.84 -0.98
N TYR A 199 2.49 -1.02 -2.30
CA TYR A 199 3.43 -0.42 -3.25
C TYR A 199 2.74 0.69 -4.04
N THR A 200 3.09 1.94 -3.75
CA THR A 200 2.69 3.09 -4.57
C THR A 200 3.66 3.25 -5.72
N ALA A 201 3.20 3.38 -6.96
CA ALA A 201 4.07 3.37 -8.12
C ALA A 201 3.67 4.38 -9.22
N ALA A 202 4.67 4.79 -9.97
CA ALA A 202 4.58 5.30 -11.31
C ALA A 202 5.26 4.28 -12.25
N TRP A 203 4.66 3.08 -12.34
CA TRP A 203 5.25 1.97 -13.05
C TRP A 203 5.21 2.20 -14.54
N LEU A 204 6.40 2.34 -15.15
CA LEU A 204 6.50 2.60 -16.58
C LEU A 204 5.86 1.48 -17.39
N ASP A 205 5.07 1.86 -18.41
CA ASP A 205 4.56 0.92 -19.40
C ASP A 205 5.68 0.51 -20.39
N GLY A 206 5.47 -0.59 -21.09
CA GLY A 206 6.39 -1.11 -22.07
C GLY A 206 6.41 -2.64 -22.13
N PRO A 207 7.28 -3.23 -22.98
CA PRO A 207 7.34 -4.68 -23.15
C PRO A 207 7.57 -5.41 -21.83
N ARG A 208 6.74 -6.41 -21.53
CA ARG A 208 6.76 -7.25 -20.31
C ARG A 208 6.50 -6.51 -18.99
N LYS A 209 6.27 -5.20 -19.01
CA LYS A 209 6.12 -4.41 -17.76
C LYS A 209 4.87 -4.82 -16.98
N ALA A 210 3.76 -5.10 -17.67
CA ALA A 210 2.54 -5.62 -17.05
C ALA A 210 2.76 -7.01 -16.42
N ASP A 211 3.45 -7.91 -17.13
CA ASP A 211 3.77 -9.25 -16.60
C ASP A 211 4.69 -9.16 -15.37
N HIS A 212 5.72 -8.30 -15.43
CA HIS A 212 6.60 -8.09 -14.28
C HIS A 212 5.83 -7.52 -13.07
N TRP A 213 4.97 -6.53 -13.29
CA TRP A 213 4.14 -5.93 -12.26
C TRP A 213 3.28 -6.98 -11.54
N LYS A 214 2.47 -7.69 -12.29
CA LYS A 214 1.56 -8.72 -11.76
C LYS A 214 2.32 -9.89 -11.10
N SER A 215 3.38 -10.38 -11.75
CA SER A 215 4.18 -11.50 -11.24
C SER A 215 4.88 -11.15 -9.94
N LEU A 216 5.48 -9.95 -9.85
CA LEU A 216 6.20 -9.52 -8.65
C LEU A 216 5.23 -9.30 -7.47
N LEU A 217 4.09 -8.62 -7.68
CA LEU A 217 3.11 -8.41 -6.61
C LEU A 217 2.58 -9.75 -6.08
N ARG A 218 2.26 -10.70 -6.96
CA ARG A 218 1.85 -12.04 -6.56
C ARG A 218 2.96 -12.80 -5.81
N ALA A 219 4.20 -12.71 -6.29
CA ALA A 219 5.32 -13.35 -5.61
C ALA A 219 5.49 -12.79 -4.19
N ARG A 220 5.41 -11.46 -4.01
CA ARG A 220 5.50 -10.84 -2.68
C ARG A 220 4.40 -11.30 -1.74
N ALA A 221 3.17 -11.51 -2.24
CA ALA A 221 2.07 -12.03 -1.44
C ALA A 221 2.32 -13.48 -1.02
N ILE A 222 2.64 -14.37 -1.96
CA ILE A 222 2.82 -15.80 -1.72
C ILE A 222 3.98 -16.08 -0.77
N GLU A 223 5.14 -15.46 -1.01
CA GLU A 223 6.37 -15.75 -0.26
C GLU A 223 6.39 -15.16 1.15
N ASN A 224 5.47 -14.21 1.46
CA ASN A 224 5.43 -13.48 2.71
C ASN A 224 4.10 -13.60 3.46
N GLU A 225 3.10 -14.28 2.89
CA GLU A 225 1.81 -14.59 3.53
C GLU A 225 1.09 -13.35 4.06
N PHE A 226 1.02 -12.31 3.23
CA PHE A 226 0.31 -11.06 3.51
C PHE A 226 -0.42 -10.54 2.25
N PHE A 227 -1.38 -9.63 2.44
CA PHE A 227 -1.95 -8.91 1.31
C PHE A 227 -0.92 -8.02 0.65
N VAL A 228 -0.98 -7.95 -0.69
CA VAL A 228 -0.15 -7.01 -1.46
C VAL A 228 -1.04 -6.12 -2.31
N VAL A 229 -0.88 -4.83 -2.12
CA VAL A 229 -1.55 -3.79 -2.89
C VAL A 229 -0.54 -3.11 -3.80
N GLY A 230 -0.76 -3.15 -5.10
CA GLY A 230 0.03 -2.41 -6.08
C GLY A 230 -0.82 -1.32 -6.72
N LEU A 231 -0.52 -0.06 -6.48
CA LEU A 231 -1.20 1.08 -7.08
C LEU A 231 -0.26 1.85 -7.99
N SER A 232 -0.58 1.92 -9.28
CA SER A 232 0.22 2.66 -10.26
C SER A 232 -0.57 3.81 -10.89
N ARG A 233 0.14 4.89 -11.24
CA ARG A 233 -0.38 5.94 -12.12
C ARG A 233 -0.77 5.37 -13.47
N CYS A 234 -1.67 6.07 -14.16
CA CYS A 234 -2.18 5.69 -15.48
C CYS A 234 -2.11 6.82 -16.53
N ASP A 235 -1.28 7.85 -16.30
CA ASP A 235 -0.96 8.83 -17.33
C ASP A 235 -0.21 8.18 -18.51
N SER A 236 -0.06 8.92 -19.61
CA SER A 236 0.73 8.45 -20.75
C SER A 236 2.14 8.03 -20.32
N GLY A 237 2.53 6.81 -20.66
CA GLY A 237 3.83 6.22 -20.30
C GLY A 237 3.82 5.41 -19.00
N TYR A 238 2.71 5.39 -18.25
CA TYR A 238 2.56 4.58 -17.04
C TYR A 238 1.50 3.49 -17.21
N LEU A 239 1.70 2.38 -16.52
CA LEU A 239 0.97 1.14 -16.75
C LEU A 239 -0.50 1.22 -16.31
N GLY A 240 -0.84 1.94 -15.23
CA GLY A 240 -2.08 1.71 -14.51
C GLY A 240 -2.11 0.27 -13.98
N ARG A 241 -3.19 -0.46 -14.23
CA ARG A 241 -3.34 -1.88 -13.86
C ARG A 241 -3.01 -2.12 -12.39
N SER A 242 -3.54 -1.26 -11.52
CA SER A 242 -3.44 -1.46 -10.09
C SER A 242 -4.15 -2.74 -9.68
N LEU A 243 -3.63 -3.44 -8.69
CA LEU A 243 -4.22 -4.70 -8.27
C LEU A 243 -4.01 -4.98 -6.79
N ILE A 244 -4.88 -5.82 -6.25
CA ILE A 244 -4.79 -6.36 -4.89
C ILE A 244 -4.63 -7.87 -4.99
N VAL A 245 -3.68 -8.40 -4.25
CA VAL A 245 -3.37 -9.82 -4.17
C VAL A 245 -3.53 -10.28 -2.73
N ASN A 246 -4.28 -11.37 -2.52
CA ASN A 246 -4.44 -11.96 -1.19
C ASN A 246 -3.20 -12.81 -0.80
N PRO A 247 -3.08 -13.24 0.47
CA PRO A 247 -1.93 -14.02 0.95
C PRO A 247 -1.68 -15.34 0.21
N PHE A 248 -2.69 -15.88 -0.48
CA PHE A 248 -2.59 -17.09 -1.30
C PHE A 248 -2.08 -16.80 -2.72
N GLY A 249 -1.85 -15.53 -3.08
CA GLY A 249 -1.39 -15.12 -4.41
C GLY A 249 -2.51 -14.97 -5.44
N GLU A 250 -3.76 -14.97 -5.00
CA GLU A 250 -4.90 -14.72 -5.87
C GLU A 250 -5.10 -13.21 -6.06
N VAL A 251 -5.37 -12.80 -7.30
CA VAL A 251 -5.73 -11.42 -7.60
C VAL A 251 -7.21 -11.24 -7.29
N ILE A 252 -7.52 -10.51 -6.24
CA ILE A 252 -8.90 -10.25 -5.81
C ILE A 252 -9.50 -9.02 -6.49
N GLU A 253 -8.64 -8.09 -6.94
CA GLU A 253 -9.06 -6.91 -7.71
C GLU A 253 -7.96 -6.50 -8.71
N GLU A 254 -8.32 -6.07 -9.90
CA GLU A 254 -7.40 -5.55 -10.92
C GLU A 254 -8.09 -4.48 -11.77
N THR A 255 -7.48 -3.28 -11.84
CA THR A 255 -7.99 -2.19 -12.68
C THR A 255 -7.57 -2.35 -14.15
N GLY A 256 -8.26 -1.62 -15.04
CA GLY A 256 -7.75 -1.32 -16.38
C GLY A 256 -6.64 -0.26 -16.38
N PRO A 257 -6.17 0.16 -17.57
CA PRO A 257 -5.13 1.18 -17.70
C PRO A 257 -5.67 2.61 -17.66
N ILE A 258 -6.85 2.84 -17.12
CA ILE A 258 -7.52 4.15 -17.09
C ILE A 258 -7.71 4.63 -15.66
N MET A 259 -7.97 5.93 -15.52
CA MET A 259 -8.25 6.57 -14.24
C MET A 259 -9.51 5.96 -13.58
N ASP A 260 -9.40 5.58 -12.31
CA ASP A 260 -10.48 4.96 -11.55
C ASP A 260 -10.29 5.15 -10.04
N LEU A 261 -11.38 4.99 -9.28
CA LEU A 261 -11.35 4.74 -7.83
C LEU A 261 -11.94 3.36 -7.59
N VAL A 262 -11.06 2.41 -7.35
CA VAL A 262 -11.45 1.04 -7.03
C VAL A 262 -11.52 0.86 -5.53
N VAL A 263 -12.61 0.24 -5.07
CA VAL A 263 -12.81 -0.08 -3.64
C VAL A 263 -12.90 -1.59 -3.51
N ALA A 264 -12.15 -2.13 -2.55
CA ALA A 264 -12.16 -3.56 -2.25
C ALA A 264 -12.06 -3.80 -0.75
N THR A 265 -12.65 -4.90 -0.31
CA THR A 265 -12.55 -5.38 1.06
C THR A 265 -11.26 -6.18 1.24
N ILE A 266 -10.49 -5.89 2.28
CA ILE A 266 -9.37 -6.71 2.75
C ILE A 266 -9.81 -7.41 4.02
N ASP A 267 -9.81 -8.75 4.00
CA ASP A 267 -10.11 -9.59 5.16
C ASP A 267 -8.82 -10.14 5.77
N LEU A 268 -8.41 -9.60 6.90
CA LEU A 268 -7.17 -10.01 7.57
C LEU A 268 -7.22 -11.44 8.13
N GLU A 269 -8.38 -12.09 8.18
CA GLU A 269 -8.45 -13.50 8.55
C GLU A 269 -7.70 -14.37 7.53
N GLU A 270 -7.69 -14.00 6.24
CA GLU A 270 -6.93 -14.71 5.22
C GLU A 270 -5.42 -14.72 5.49
N VAL A 271 -4.88 -13.70 6.18
CA VAL A 271 -3.46 -13.67 6.59
C VAL A 271 -3.18 -14.76 7.64
N ALA A 272 -4.05 -14.87 8.63
CA ALA A 272 -3.93 -15.90 9.66
C ALA A 272 -4.12 -17.31 9.08
N GLU A 273 -5.06 -17.48 8.16
CA GLU A 273 -5.30 -18.73 7.46
C GLU A 273 -4.09 -19.17 6.62
N ALA A 274 -3.51 -18.25 5.83
CA ALA A 274 -2.34 -18.55 5.00
C ALA A 274 -1.13 -18.96 5.87
N ARG A 275 -0.84 -18.20 6.92
CA ARG A 275 0.24 -18.51 7.88
C ARG A 275 0.04 -19.83 8.62
N ALA A 276 -1.22 -20.18 8.93
CA ALA A 276 -1.54 -21.48 9.53
C ALA A 276 -1.41 -22.64 8.55
N ALA A 277 -1.78 -22.42 7.28
CA ALA A 277 -1.73 -23.44 6.23
C ALA A 277 -0.29 -23.76 5.80
N MET A 278 0.60 -22.76 5.74
CA MET A 278 1.98 -22.91 5.30
C MET A 278 2.88 -21.89 6.03
N PRO A 279 3.43 -22.22 7.22
CA PRO A 279 4.14 -21.27 8.06
C PRO A 279 5.56 -20.97 7.53
N VAL A 280 5.65 -20.32 6.37
CA VAL A 280 6.91 -20.01 5.67
C VAL A 280 7.82 -19.13 6.54
N LEU A 281 7.25 -18.16 7.25
CA LEU A 281 8.01 -17.22 8.06
C LEU A 281 8.69 -17.88 9.26
N ASP A 282 8.09 -18.93 9.83
CA ASP A 282 8.67 -19.72 10.92
C ASP A 282 9.85 -20.60 10.45
N HIS A 283 9.93 -20.86 9.14
CA HIS A 283 10.98 -21.68 8.53
C HIS A 283 12.16 -20.87 7.99
N VAL A 284 12.16 -19.55 8.16
CA VAL A 284 13.28 -18.71 7.73
C VAL A 284 14.55 -19.08 8.47
N ARG A 285 15.61 -19.35 7.72
CA ARG A 285 16.93 -19.74 8.23
C ARG A 285 17.78 -18.50 8.51
N ASN A 286 17.46 -17.77 9.59
CA ASN A 286 18.18 -16.56 10.01
C ASN A 286 19.68 -16.80 10.32
N ASP A 287 20.09 -18.06 10.36
CA ASP A 287 21.49 -18.47 10.51
C ASP A 287 22.25 -18.51 9.16
N LEU A 288 21.54 -18.36 8.03
CA LEU A 288 22.11 -18.41 6.69
C LEU A 288 22.13 -17.04 5.97
N TYR A 289 21.32 -16.06 6.41
CA TYR A 289 21.17 -14.75 5.76
C TYR A 289 21.44 -13.61 6.75
#